data_41da8896721464717e233f546fc49f3d
#
_entry.id   41da8896721464717e233f546fc49f3d
#
_cell.length_a   1.000
_cell.length_b   1.000
_cell.length_c   1.000
_cell.angle_alpha   90.00
_cell.angle_beta   90.00
_cell.angle_gamma   90.00
#
_symmetry.space_group_name_H-M   'P 1'
#
loop_
_entity.id
_entity.type
_entity.pdbx_description
1 polymer ?
#
loop_
_entity_poly.entity_id
_entity_poly.type
_entity_poly.pdbx_seq_one_letter_code
_entity_poly.pdbx_strand_id
1 'polypeptide(L)'
;MKKINRKYLFDTEVGRIALDREENKEYFLDRELSIKTFDSATVIPESFRSWTENPVVSEGGLFDESGAYIEESSVFHWNLILFNKVVSEKVLKSAEYCDETVFYGGLFVEHWGHFIVDSMTHLWPFALYPEKYKDVKVIFLTLYETKKIKGPYLEFLNLLGIKEEQIILVQKPLQYKKIIVPESCMSINNFYTKEYKFFIDYVISQAMAQPVQIKTHKKIYMSRKNWALSYDRDIAEDKIERFFNQNGFKSVSMEQYSFVEQVHILQNAENLACAICTLDHNLIFAKDGVRAAIINKTLNYNITQFMIDDVKKLDVTYIDAFFAMIPVEFGAGPFLFDMNEHLENYAKDNNMKFSRAKMKKTDLIKYFDACFRRVDDIPDSRLRYFKEQYQMMHSRCSFYSPKELLIKKYFYKVLSMFINGKNKYFYNKYIEYKNRLKEYKKVMF
;
A
#
# COMPACT_ATOMS: atom_id res chain seq x y z
N MET A 1 6.49 22.51 10.82
CA MET A 1 7.01 21.23 10.23
C MET A 1 7.67 20.38 11.29
N LYS A 2 7.33 19.10 11.37
CA LYS A 2 7.90 18.17 12.36
C LYS A 2 9.17 17.56 11.76
N LYS A 3 10.31 17.75 12.43
CA LYS A 3 11.58 17.14 12.02
C LYS A 3 11.48 15.61 12.18
N ILE A 4 11.83 14.87 11.14
CA ILE A 4 11.84 13.40 11.18
C ILE A 4 12.97 12.92 12.08
N ASN A 5 12.66 12.08 13.06
CA ASN A 5 13.69 11.52 13.95
C ASN A 5 14.52 10.48 13.19
N ARG A 6 15.77 10.80 12.89
CA ARG A 6 16.71 9.96 12.12
C ARG A 6 17.58 9.03 12.98
N LYS A 7 17.39 9.06 14.30
CA LYS A 7 18.27 8.33 15.24
C LYS A 7 18.34 6.83 14.98
N TYR A 8 17.26 6.25 14.44
CA TYR A 8 17.12 4.81 14.22
C TYR A 8 17.11 4.44 12.74
N LEU A 9 17.67 5.30 11.89
CA LEU A 9 17.73 5.10 10.44
C LEU A 9 19.16 4.88 9.98
N PHE A 10 19.33 4.13 8.88
CA PHE A 10 20.62 4.04 8.21
C PHE A 10 21.02 5.40 7.63
N ASP A 11 22.24 5.82 7.91
CA ASP A 11 22.78 7.05 7.31
C ASP A 11 23.24 6.78 5.88
N THR A 12 22.31 6.93 4.93
CA THR A 12 22.60 6.79 3.51
C THR A 12 22.32 8.10 2.77
N GLU A 13 23.06 8.36 1.69
CA GLU A 13 22.85 9.56 0.88
C GLU A 13 21.43 9.62 0.30
N VAL A 14 20.95 8.51 -0.26
CA VAL A 14 19.58 8.42 -0.82
C VAL A 14 18.54 8.68 0.27
N GLY A 15 18.72 8.10 1.46
CA GLY A 15 17.81 8.31 2.59
C GLY A 15 17.82 9.77 3.05
N ARG A 16 19.01 10.40 3.18
CA ARG A 16 19.11 11.82 3.56
C ARG A 16 18.37 12.71 2.57
N ILE A 17 18.62 12.57 1.27
CA ILE A 17 17.96 13.37 0.21
C ILE A 17 16.46 13.23 0.29
N ALA A 18 15.94 12.00 0.43
CA ALA A 18 14.51 11.76 0.54
C ALA A 18 13.90 12.42 1.77
N LEU A 19 14.51 12.24 2.94
CA LEU A 19 14.03 12.80 4.20
C LEU A 19 14.13 14.33 4.23
N ASP A 20 15.22 14.92 3.73
CA ASP A 20 15.39 16.37 3.63
C ASP A 20 14.30 17.00 2.75
N ARG A 21 13.96 16.35 1.65
CA ARG A 21 12.86 16.80 0.78
C ARG A 21 11.53 16.80 1.53
N GLU A 22 11.20 15.71 2.24
CA GLU A 22 9.91 15.59 2.92
C GLU A 22 9.83 16.48 4.18
N GLU A 23 10.92 16.71 4.91
CA GLU A 23 10.97 17.66 6.03
C GLU A 23 10.74 19.12 5.60
N ASN A 24 11.08 19.46 4.35
CA ASN A 24 10.89 20.79 3.79
C ASN A 24 9.57 20.96 3.04
N LYS A 25 8.73 19.93 3.00
CA LYS A 25 7.46 19.94 2.29
C LYS A 25 6.32 20.38 3.20
N GLU A 26 5.50 21.28 2.71
CA GLU A 26 4.24 21.64 3.33
C GLU A 26 3.13 20.91 2.59
N TYR A 27 2.49 19.97 3.28
CA TYR A 27 1.40 19.18 2.71
C TYR A 27 0.05 19.88 2.83
N PHE A 28 -0.16 20.68 3.87
CA PHE A 28 -1.41 21.39 4.06
C PHE A 28 -1.56 22.52 3.06
N LEU A 29 -2.66 22.50 2.29
CA LEU A 29 -3.00 23.53 1.33
C LEU A 29 -4.29 24.24 1.80
N ASP A 30 -4.13 25.48 2.26
CA ASP A 30 -5.26 26.31 2.67
C ASP A 30 -5.92 26.98 1.43
N ARG A 31 -6.88 26.28 0.86
CA ARG A 31 -7.71 26.78 -0.22
C ARG A 31 -9.14 26.27 -0.09
N GLU A 32 -10.09 26.96 -0.68
CA GLU A 32 -11.44 26.46 -0.83
C GLU A 32 -11.54 25.52 -2.02
N LEU A 33 -12.29 24.43 -1.81
CA LEU A 33 -12.59 23.46 -2.86
C LEU A 33 -13.94 23.79 -3.51
N SER A 34 -14.01 23.63 -4.83
CA SER A 34 -15.25 23.80 -5.58
C SER A 34 -16.02 22.50 -5.75
N ILE A 35 -17.34 22.64 -5.91
CA ILE A 35 -18.24 21.57 -6.36
C ILE A 35 -18.96 22.15 -7.56
N LYS A 36 -18.64 21.63 -8.76
CA LYS A 36 -19.26 22.07 -10.02
C LYS A 36 -20.30 21.07 -10.49
N THR A 37 -21.24 21.55 -11.30
CA THR A 37 -22.24 20.71 -11.95
C THR A 37 -22.12 20.91 -13.45
N PHE A 38 -22.02 19.82 -14.18
CA PHE A 38 -21.91 19.82 -15.64
C PHE A 38 -23.16 19.18 -16.24
N ASP A 39 -23.81 19.89 -17.14
CA ASP A 39 -24.94 19.38 -17.90
C ASP A 39 -24.41 18.55 -19.08
N SER A 40 -25.14 17.50 -19.46
CA SER A 40 -24.83 16.64 -20.60
C SER A 40 -23.40 16.08 -20.61
N ALA A 41 -22.80 15.89 -19.44
CA ALA A 41 -21.41 15.43 -19.32
C ALA A 41 -21.28 13.94 -19.58
N THR A 42 -20.19 13.58 -20.24
CA THR A 42 -19.89 12.21 -20.65
C THR A 42 -18.82 11.58 -19.76
N VAL A 43 -19.09 10.38 -19.29
CA VAL A 43 -18.16 9.54 -18.54
C VAL A 43 -17.64 8.42 -19.41
N ILE A 44 -16.34 8.36 -19.59
CA ILE A 44 -15.68 7.28 -20.34
C ILE A 44 -14.98 6.37 -19.34
N PRO A 45 -15.28 5.05 -19.32
CA PRO A 45 -14.59 4.13 -18.43
C PRO A 45 -13.10 4.10 -18.72
N GLU A 46 -12.32 3.86 -17.69
CA GLU A 46 -10.87 3.80 -17.83
C GLU A 46 -10.44 2.52 -18.54
N SER A 47 -9.53 2.65 -19.50
CA SER A 47 -8.79 1.55 -20.09
C SER A 47 -7.34 1.62 -19.64
N PHE A 48 -7.06 1.07 -18.46
CA PHE A 48 -5.70 0.99 -17.94
C PHE A 48 -4.90 -0.08 -18.70
N ARG A 49 -3.75 0.30 -19.28
CA ARG A 49 -2.91 -0.63 -20.04
C ARG A 49 -1.78 -1.23 -19.21
N SER A 50 -1.01 -0.43 -18.50
CA SER A 50 0.12 -0.93 -17.70
C SER A 50 0.77 0.16 -16.84
N TRP A 51 1.24 -0.21 -15.64
CA TRP A 51 2.13 0.63 -14.83
C TRP A 51 3.58 0.72 -15.37
N THR A 52 3.93 -0.14 -16.34
CA THR A 52 5.28 -0.21 -16.92
C THR A 52 5.46 0.69 -18.13
N GLU A 53 4.39 1.23 -18.69
CA GLU A 53 4.47 2.21 -19.78
C GLU A 53 4.80 3.60 -19.23
N ASN A 54 5.71 4.31 -19.90
CA ASN A 54 6.08 5.67 -19.51
C ASN A 54 5.86 6.62 -20.70
N PRO A 55 4.91 7.60 -20.61
CA PRO A 55 4.04 7.83 -19.44
C PRO A 55 2.97 6.76 -19.26
N VAL A 56 2.53 6.56 -18.02
CA VAL A 56 1.33 5.74 -17.71
C VAL A 56 0.16 6.41 -18.41
N VAL A 57 -0.36 5.79 -19.47
CA VAL A 57 -1.46 6.32 -20.25
C VAL A 57 -2.70 5.47 -19.96
N SER A 58 -3.67 6.04 -19.29
CA SER A 58 -5.01 5.50 -19.25
C SER A 58 -5.94 6.38 -20.07
N GLU A 59 -6.76 5.77 -20.91
CA GLU A 59 -7.83 6.47 -21.61
C GLU A 59 -9.07 6.44 -20.74
N GLY A 60 -9.80 7.55 -20.65
CA GLY A 60 -11.02 7.66 -19.86
C GLY A 60 -11.13 8.99 -19.12
N GLY A 61 -12.13 9.11 -18.25
CA GLY A 61 -12.39 10.31 -17.47
C GLY A 61 -13.74 10.96 -17.74
N LEU A 62 -13.88 12.21 -17.33
CA LEU A 62 -15.10 13.00 -17.51
C LEU A 62 -14.89 14.11 -18.53
N PHE A 63 -15.88 14.28 -19.41
CA PHE A 63 -15.88 15.27 -20.48
C PHE A 63 -17.18 16.08 -20.46
N ASP A 64 -17.10 17.37 -20.64
CA ASP A 64 -18.28 18.24 -20.72
C ASP A 64 -19.02 18.07 -22.06
N GLU A 65 -20.11 18.83 -22.25
CA GLU A 65 -20.95 18.81 -23.46
C GLU A 65 -20.13 19.13 -24.73
N SER A 66 -19.07 19.93 -24.61
CA SER A 66 -18.19 20.28 -25.76
C SER A 66 -17.17 19.17 -26.06
N GLY A 67 -17.04 18.17 -25.21
CA GLY A 67 -16.02 17.15 -25.27
C GLY A 67 -14.69 17.55 -24.64
N ALA A 68 -14.65 18.67 -23.91
CA ALA A 68 -13.48 19.07 -23.14
C ALA A 68 -13.38 18.29 -21.83
N TYR A 69 -12.15 17.93 -21.44
CA TYR A 69 -11.91 17.22 -20.19
C TYR A 69 -12.27 18.08 -18.96
N ILE A 70 -12.97 17.50 -18.01
CA ILE A 70 -13.38 18.15 -16.75
C ILE A 70 -12.22 18.05 -15.76
N GLU A 71 -11.47 19.12 -15.58
CA GLU A 71 -10.26 19.14 -14.73
C GLU A 71 -10.54 18.79 -13.26
N GLU A 72 -11.70 19.16 -12.73
CA GLU A 72 -12.11 18.85 -11.36
C GLU A 72 -12.24 17.34 -11.10
N SER A 73 -12.43 16.55 -12.15
CA SER A 73 -12.50 15.09 -12.05
C SER A 73 -11.13 14.42 -11.97
N SER A 74 -10.05 15.18 -12.03
CA SER A 74 -8.69 14.63 -12.06
C SER A 74 -8.37 13.85 -10.79
N VAL A 75 -7.85 12.64 -10.97
CA VAL A 75 -7.26 11.83 -9.91
C VAL A 75 -5.75 11.86 -10.08
N PHE A 76 -5.05 12.23 -9.03
CA PHE A 76 -3.61 12.39 -9.06
C PHE A 76 -2.93 11.21 -8.39
N HIS A 77 -1.94 10.66 -9.06
CA HIS A 77 -1.03 9.67 -8.49
C HIS A 77 0.42 10.13 -8.75
N TRP A 78 1.17 10.43 -7.69
CA TRP A 78 2.56 10.90 -7.79
C TRP A 78 2.73 12.15 -8.68
N ASN A 79 1.86 13.12 -8.61
CA ASN A 79 1.79 14.29 -9.50
C ASN A 79 1.47 13.98 -10.96
N LEU A 80 1.11 12.75 -11.28
CA LEU A 80 0.62 12.36 -12.59
C LEU A 80 -0.90 12.33 -12.55
N ILE A 81 -1.53 12.90 -13.57
CA ILE A 81 -2.96 12.72 -13.80
C ILE A 81 -3.12 11.33 -14.39
N LEU A 82 -3.92 10.47 -13.73
CA LEU A 82 -4.12 9.08 -14.16
C LEU A 82 -4.89 8.99 -15.48
N PHE A 83 -5.58 10.06 -15.92
CA PHE A 83 -6.39 10.05 -17.13
C PHE A 83 -5.70 10.77 -18.29
N ASN A 84 -5.78 10.18 -19.48
CA ASN A 84 -5.48 10.89 -20.69
C ASN A 84 -6.66 11.82 -21.02
N LYS A 85 -6.40 13.13 -21.04
CA LYS A 85 -7.39 14.18 -21.32
C LYS A 85 -7.91 14.19 -22.77
N VAL A 86 -7.47 13.24 -23.59
CA VAL A 86 -7.83 13.16 -25.00
C VAL A 86 -8.57 11.87 -25.29
N VAL A 87 -9.83 12.01 -25.70
CA VAL A 87 -10.67 10.90 -26.15
C VAL A 87 -11.15 11.19 -27.58
N SER A 88 -11.25 10.15 -28.40
CA SER A 88 -11.72 10.35 -29.77
C SER A 88 -13.19 10.76 -29.79
N GLU A 89 -13.57 11.64 -30.70
CA GLU A 89 -14.96 12.09 -30.92
C GLU A 89 -15.91 10.90 -31.16
N LYS A 90 -15.42 9.84 -31.79
CA LYS A 90 -16.17 8.60 -32.00
C LYS A 90 -16.58 7.93 -30.68
N VAL A 91 -15.67 7.93 -29.68
CA VAL A 91 -15.96 7.35 -28.36
C VAL A 91 -16.97 8.23 -27.61
N LEU A 92 -16.81 9.55 -27.64
CA LEU A 92 -17.76 10.46 -27.02
C LEU A 92 -19.16 10.29 -27.62
N LYS A 93 -19.28 10.20 -28.95
CA LYS A 93 -20.55 9.98 -29.65
C LYS A 93 -21.17 8.59 -29.44
N SER A 94 -20.42 7.62 -28.92
CA SER A 94 -20.93 6.29 -28.57
C SER A 94 -21.59 6.22 -27.19
N ALA A 95 -21.54 7.30 -26.42
CA ALA A 95 -22.08 7.33 -25.06
C ALA A 95 -23.62 7.21 -25.10
N GLU A 96 -24.13 6.32 -24.25
CA GLU A 96 -25.57 6.16 -24.04
C GLU A 96 -26.07 7.25 -23.09
N TYR A 97 -27.16 7.92 -23.44
CA TYR A 97 -27.75 8.97 -22.62
C TYR A 97 -28.54 8.42 -21.44
N CYS A 98 -28.32 8.98 -20.26
CA CYS A 98 -29.02 8.69 -19.00
C CYS A 98 -29.66 9.98 -18.46
N ASP A 99 -30.99 10.02 -18.35
CA ASP A 99 -31.73 11.17 -17.78
C ASP A 99 -31.67 11.17 -16.24
N GLU A 100 -30.44 11.15 -15.70
CA GLU A 100 -30.17 11.12 -14.26
C GLU A 100 -29.17 12.22 -13.88
N THR A 101 -29.30 12.69 -12.64
CA THR A 101 -28.25 13.48 -11.99
C THR A 101 -27.43 12.54 -11.09
N VAL A 102 -26.13 12.53 -11.30
CA VAL A 102 -25.21 11.65 -10.55
C VAL A 102 -24.07 12.46 -9.92
N PHE A 103 -23.42 11.86 -8.93
CA PHE A 103 -22.28 12.40 -8.23
C PHE A 103 -21.02 11.65 -8.62
N TYR A 104 -19.95 12.35 -8.96
CA TYR A 104 -18.67 11.73 -9.27
C TYR A 104 -17.91 11.38 -7.99
N GLY A 105 -17.75 10.09 -7.71
CA GLY A 105 -17.04 9.57 -6.54
C GLY A 105 -15.53 9.38 -6.74
N GLY A 106 -15.03 9.57 -7.97
CA GLY A 106 -13.61 9.39 -8.29
C GLY A 106 -13.28 8.06 -8.95
N LEU A 107 -12.01 7.68 -8.88
CA LEU A 107 -11.49 6.42 -9.38
C LEU A 107 -11.44 5.40 -8.24
N PHE A 108 -12.22 4.34 -8.35
CA PHE A 108 -12.16 3.23 -7.39
C PHE A 108 -11.04 2.26 -7.76
N VAL A 109 -10.12 2.05 -6.84
CA VAL A 109 -9.04 1.06 -6.93
C VAL A 109 -9.25 0.00 -5.86
N GLU A 110 -9.45 -1.26 -6.25
CA GLU A 110 -9.63 -2.39 -5.32
C GLU A 110 -8.28 -2.78 -4.66
N HIS A 111 -7.67 -1.78 -4.01
CA HIS A 111 -6.46 -1.91 -3.22
C HIS A 111 -6.55 -0.93 -2.05
N TRP A 112 -6.54 -1.45 -0.81
CA TRP A 112 -6.87 -0.66 0.38
C TRP A 112 -6.04 0.63 0.53
N GLY A 113 -4.73 0.57 0.30
CA GLY A 113 -3.89 1.76 0.36
C GLY A 113 -4.31 2.82 -0.65
N HIS A 114 -4.49 2.45 -1.91
CA HIS A 114 -4.97 3.37 -2.95
C HIS A 114 -6.38 3.88 -2.66
N PHE A 115 -7.24 3.06 -2.10
CA PHE A 115 -8.57 3.50 -1.69
C PHE A 115 -8.49 4.67 -0.70
N ILE A 116 -7.64 4.55 0.33
CA ILE A 116 -7.48 5.59 1.36
C ILE A 116 -6.88 6.88 0.78
N VAL A 117 -5.92 6.79 -0.12
CA VAL A 117 -5.12 7.95 -0.54
C VAL A 117 -5.42 8.48 -1.94
N ASP A 118 -6.13 7.72 -2.77
CA ASP A 118 -6.47 8.12 -4.14
C ASP A 118 -7.99 8.12 -4.39
N SER A 119 -8.69 7.01 -4.01
CA SER A 119 -10.06 6.78 -4.46
C SER A 119 -11.10 7.64 -3.76
N MET A 120 -10.95 7.92 -2.46
CA MET A 120 -11.99 8.60 -1.67
C MET A 120 -11.93 10.12 -1.69
N THR A 121 -11.00 10.70 -2.43
CA THR A 121 -10.67 12.13 -2.33
C THR A 121 -11.73 13.09 -2.86
N HIS A 122 -12.71 12.56 -3.61
CA HIS A 122 -13.88 13.31 -4.10
C HIS A 122 -15.14 13.15 -3.21
N LEU A 123 -15.07 12.34 -2.14
CA LEU A 123 -16.23 12.00 -1.33
C LEU A 123 -16.46 12.96 -0.14
N TRP A 124 -15.59 13.94 0.07
CA TRP A 124 -15.69 14.88 1.18
C TRP A 124 -17.03 15.64 1.28
N PRO A 125 -17.76 15.91 0.17
CA PRO A 125 -19.06 16.59 0.29
C PRO A 125 -20.12 15.76 1.00
N PHE A 126 -20.04 14.43 1.00
CA PHE A 126 -20.95 13.59 1.78
C PHE A 126 -20.77 13.74 3.28
N ALA A 127 -19.57 14.04 3.74
CA ALA A 127 -19.30 14.35 5.12
C ALA A 127 -19.74 15.78 5.50
N LEU A 128 -19.54 16.74 4.58
CA LEU A 128 -19.79 18.15 4.86
C LEU A 128 -21.28 18.53 4.68
N TYR A 129 -21.97 17.88 3.74
CA TYR A 129 -23.36 18.14 3.37
C TYR A 129 -24.17 16.84 3.25
N PRO A 130 -24.26 16.00 4.31
CA PRO A 130 -24.83 14.65 4.22
C PRO A 130 -26.29 14.66 3.73
N GLU A 131 -27.14 15.58 4.22
CA GLU A 131 -28.55 15.66 3.80
C GLU A 131 -28.71 16.10 2.34
N LYS A 132 -27.76 16.84 1.77
CA LYS A 132 -27.83 17.33 0.40
C LYS A 132 -27.61 16.22 -0.62
N TYR A 133 -26.78 15.23 -0.28
CA TYR A 133 -26.34 14.20 -1.22
C TYR A 133 -26.80 12.78 -0.87
N LYS A 134 -27.61 12.60 0.18
CA LYS A 134 -28.02 11.29 0.71
C LYS A 134 -28.71 10.36 -0.30
N ASP A 135 -29.45 10.92 -1.27
CA ASP A 135 -30.24 10.15 -2.23
C ASP A 135 -29.62 10.14 -3.64
N VAL A 136 -28.46 10.79 -3.85
CA VAL A 136 -27.83 10.86 -5.15
C VAL A 136 -27.09 9.56 -5.47
N LYS A 137 -27.15 9.11 -6.72
CA LYS A 137 -26.33 7.99 -7.19
C LYS A 137 -24.89 8.43 -7.38
N VAL A 138 -23.95 7.58 -6.98
CA VAL A 138 -22.51 7.88 -7.03
C VAL A 138 -21.88 7.00 -8.10
N ILE A 139 -21.25 7.64 -9.10
CA ILE A 139 -20.52 6.96 -10.16
C ILE A 139 -19.04 6.87 -9.80
N PHE A 140 -18.44 5.71 -10.05
CA PHE A 140 -17.00 5.51 -9.95
C PHE A 140 -16.44 5.01 -11.28
N LEU A 141 -15.29 5.55 -11.66
CA LEU A 141 -14.40 4.89 -12.61
C LEU A 141 -13.65 3.78 -11.88
N THR A 142 -13.23 2.73 -12.58
CA THR A 142 -12.49 1.61 -11.98
C THR A 142 -11.20 1.35 -12.73
N LEU A 143 -10.12 1.14 -12.00
CA LEU A 143 -8.80 0.85 -12.59
C LEU A 143 -8.73 -0.58 -13.15
N TYR A 144 -9.48 -1.50 -12.55
CA TYR A 144 -9.55 -2.92 -12.92
C TYR A 144 -11.01 -3.29 -13.20
N GLU A 145 -11.23 -4.45 -13.81
CA GLU A 145 -12.59 -4.97 -14.03
C GLU A 145 -13.32 -5.30 -12.72
N THR A 146 -13.46 -4.29 -11.87
CA THR A 146 -14.21 -4.41 -10.62
C THR A 146 -15.71 -4.39 -10.92
N LYS A 147 -16.41 -5.44 -10.54
CA LYS A 147 -17.85 -5.57 -10.78
C LYS A 147 -18.73 -5.07 -9.64
N LYS A 148 -18.16 -4.99 -8.42
CA LYS A 148 -18.90 -4.64 -7.21
C LYS A 148 -17.96 -4.17 -6.11
N ILE A 149 -18.33 -3.10 -5.43
CA ILE A 149 -17.66 -2.66 -4.20
C ILE A 149 -18.18 -3.48 -3.01
N LYS A 150 -17.30 -4.04 -2.19
CA LYS A 150 -17.66 -4.94 -1.08
C LYS A 150 -16.68 -4.81 0.09
N GLY A 151 -16.99 -5.46 1.21
CA GLY A 151 -16.15 -5.52 2.40
C GLY A 151 -15.83 -4.13 2.97
N PRO A 152 -14.59 -3.87 3.42
CA PRO A 152 -14.25 -2.63 4.10
C PRO A 152 -14.48 -1.37 3.25
N TYR A 153 -14.42 -1.49 1.92
CA TYR A 153 -14.72 -0.37 1.01
C TYR A 153 -16.20 0.03 1.08
N LEU A 154 -17.11 -0.95 1.05
CA LEU A 154 -18.54 -0.68 1.16
C LEU A 154 -18.91 -0.20 2.56
N GLU A 155 -18.30 -0.77 3.61
CA GLU A 155 -18.49 -0.31 4.99
C GLU A 155 -18.09 1.16 5.14
N PHE A 156 -16.95 1.56 4.55
CA PHE A 156 -16.52 2.96 4.53
C PHE A 156 -17.54 3.87 3.84
N LEU A 157 -18.04 3.48 2.67
CA LEU A 157 -19.06 4.23 1.93
C LEU A 157 -20.36 4.35 2.71
N ASN A 158 -20.78 3.28 3.40
CA ASN A 158 -21.97 3.29 4.24
C ASN A 158 -21.86 4.29 5.41
N LEU A 159 -20.67 4.52 5.97
CA LEU A 159 -20.45 5.54 7.00
C LEU A 159 -20.63 6.97 6.46
N LEU A 160 -20.53 7.15 5.15
CA LEU A 160 -20.86 8.41 4.46
C LEU A 160 -22.34 8.51 4.06
N GLY A 161 -23.15 7.50 4.38
CA GLY A 161 -24.54 7.40 3.95
C GLY A 161 -24.73 6.92 2.50
N ILE A 162 -23.65 6.51 1.82
CA ILE A 162 -23.70 5.98 0.45
C ILE A 162 -23.96 4.49 0.52
N LYS A 163 -25.18 4.07 0.11
CA LYS A 163 -25.62 2.69 0.14
C LYS A 163 -25.22 1.96 -1.15
N GLU A 164 -25.18 0.63 -1.10
CA GLU A 164 -24.78 -0.20 -2.23
C GLU A 164 -25.63 0.06 -3.50
N GLU A 165 -26.94 0.25 -3.36
CA GLU A 165 -27.87 0.53 -4.47
C GLU A 165 -27.67 1.89 -5.15
N GLN A 166 -26.92 2.80 -4.51
CA GLN A 166 -26.57 4.11 -5.09
C GLN A 166 -25.29 4.06 -5.91
N ILE A 167 -24.49 2.99 -5.81
CA ILE A 167 -23.17 2.90 -6.42
C ILE A 167 -23.27 2.40 -7.85
N ILE A 168 -22.71 3.15 -8.78
CA ILE A 168 -22.58 2.79 -10.20
C ILE A 168 -21.12 2.71 -10.56
N LEU A 169 -20.65 1.52 -10.97
CA LEU A 169 -19.34 1.33 -11.55
C LEU A 169 -19.45 1.47 -13.07
N VAL A 170 -18.81 2.50 -13.63
CA VAL A 170 -18.94 2.81 -15.05
C VAL A 170 -18.15 1.78 -15.88
N GLN A 171 -18.85 1.02 -16.73
CA GLN A 171 -18.26 -0.05 -17.55
C GLN A 171 -18.34 0.24 -19.07
N LYS A 172 -19.08 1.27 -19.46
CA LYS A 172 -19.25 1.71 -20.85
C LYS A 172 -19.38 3.24 -20.90
N PRO A 173 -19.16 3.89 -22.06
CA PRO A 173 -19.41 5.32 -22.19
C PRO A 173 -20.86 5.66 -21.87
N LEU A 174 -21.08 6.60 -20.96
CA LEU A 174 -22.38 7.09 -20.52
C LEU A 174 -22.40 8.61 -20.53
N GLN A 175 -23.48 9.22 -21.06
CA GLN A 175 -23.71 10.65 -20.94
C GLN A 175 -24.86 10.86 -19.95
N TYR A 176 -24.60 11.60 -18.88
CA TYR A 176 -25.60 11.91 -17.87
C TYR A 176 -26.22 13.31 -18.09
N LYS A 177 -27.49 13.44 -17.75
CA LYS A 177 -28.14 14.76 -17.74
C LYS A 177 -27.34 15.77 -16.93
N LYS A 178 -26.87 15.37 -15.74
CA LYS A 178 -26.03 16.18 -14.89
C LYS A 178 -25.02 15.34 -14.12
N ILE A 179 -23.79 15.82 -14.01
CA ILE A 179 -22.77 15.25 -13.13
C ILE A 179 -22.32 16.32 -12.15
N ILE A 180 -22.40 16.00 -10.84
CA ILE A 180 -21.85 16.82 -9.76
C ILE A 180 -20.42 16.36 -9.55
N VAL A 181 -19.46 17.27 -9.74
CA VAL A 181 -18.01 16.98 -9.68
C VAL A 181 -17.37 17.86 -8.63
N PRO A 182 -17.02 17.32 -7.46
CA PRO A 182 -16.19 18.03 -6.50
C PRO A 182 -14.71 17.97 -6.91
N GLU A 183 -13.94 18.98 -6.56
CA GLU A 183 -12.49 18.88 -6.63
C GLU A 183 -11.96 17.85 -5.61
N SER A 184 -10.80 17.26 -5.91
CA SER A 184 -10.12 16.37 -4.99
C SER A 184 -9.62 17.13 -3.76
N CYS A 185 -9.94 16.65 -2.55
CA CYS A 185 -9.49 17.24 -1.29
C CYS A 185 -8.08 16.83 -0.87
N MET A 186 -7.47 15.91 -1.62
CA MET A 186 -6.12 15.44 -1.38
C MET A 186 -5.49 14.93 -2.68
N SER A 187 -4.20 15.13 -2.82
CA SER A 187 -3.34 14.51 -3.84
C SER A 187 -2.17 13.83 -3.15
N ILE A 188 -2.03 12.54 -3.39
CA ILE A 188 -0.99 11.72 -2.77
C ILE A 188 0.40 12.35 -2.93
N ASN A 189 1.15 12.44 -1.85
CA ASN A 189 2.49 13.03 -1.80
C ASN A 189 2.59 14.49 -2.25
N ASN A 190 1.48 15.18 -2.38
CA ASN A 190 1.45 16.57 -2.84
C ASN A 190 0.78 17.49 -1.82
N PHE A 191 -0.53 17.35 -1.61
CA PHE A 191 -1.27 18.19 -0.66
C PHE A 191 -2.48 17.47 -0.05
N TYR A 192 -2.95 18.02 1.07
CA TYR A 192 -4.30 17.81 1.60
C TYR A 192 -4.89 19.14 2.06
N THR A 193 -6.23 19.23 2.09
CA THR A 193 -6.96 20.42 2.54
C THR A 193 -7.68 20.18 3.87
N LYS A 194 -8.27 21.25 4.42
CA LYS A 194 -9.12 21.14 5.64
C LYS A 194 -10.30 20.18 5.45
N GLU A 195 -10.86 20.11 4.23
CA GLU A 195 -11.95 19.20 3.88
C GLU A 195 -11.54 17.74 4.00
N TYR A 196 -10.29 17.40 3.62
CA TYR A 196 -9.78 16.04 3.79
C TYR A 196 -9.72 15.63 5.25
N LYS A 197 -9.15 16.50 6.11
CA LYS A 197 -9.12 16.23 7.56
C LYS A 197 -10.52 16.09 8.14
N PHE A 198 -11.42 17.03 7.82
CA PHE A 198 -12.82 16.97 8.27
C PHE A 198 -13.50 15.68 7.82
N PHE A 199 -13.32 15.29 6.57
CA PHE A 199 -13.87 14.07 5.98
C PHE A 199 -13.42 12.81 6.74
N ILE A 200 -12.12 12.69 7.04
CA ILE A 200 -11.58 11.58 7.83
C ILE A 200 -12.15 11.56 9.24
N ASP A 201 -12.19 12.72 9.92
CA ASP A 201 -12.71 12.83 11.28
C ASP A 201 -14.22 12.51 11.33
N TYR A 202 -14.97 12.87 10.27
CA TYR A 202 -16.38 12.50 10.13
C TYR A 202 -16.55 10.97 10.03
N VAL A 203 -15.79 10.30 9.14
CA VAL A 203 -15.83 8.82 9.01
C VAL A 203 -15.49 8.15 10.34
N ILE A 204 -14.45 8.63 11.04
CA ILE A 204 -14.10 8.14 12.37
C ILE A 204 -15.28 8.30 13.33
N SER A 205 -15.91 9.46 13.36
CA SER A 205 -17.04 9.73 14.27
C SER A 205 -18.23 8.81 14.00
N GLN A 206 -18.55 8.58 12.73
CA GLN A 206 -19.63 7.66 12.33
C GLN A 206 -19.30 6.20 12.70
N ALA A 207 -18.06 5.77 12.52
CA ALA A 207 -17.62 4.43 12.94
C ALA A 207 -17.70 4.28 14.47
N MET A 208 -17.20 5.27 15.23
CA MET A 208 -17.19 5.24 16.69
C MET A 208 -18.61 5.31 17.31
N ALA A 209 -19.60 5.82 16.58
CA ALA A 209 -20.99 5.80 16.99
C ALA A 209 -21.65 4.41 16.87
N GLN A 210 -21.07 3.50 16.10
CA GLN A 210 -21.57 2.13 15.96
C GLN A 210 -21.07 1.25 17.12
N PRO A 211 -21.94 0.45 17.76
CA PRO A 211 -21.51 -0.47 18.82
C PRO A 211 -20.68 -1.63 18.23
N VAL A 212 -19.60 -2.00 18.89
CA VAL A 212 -18.78 -3.15 18.55
C VAL A 212 -18.56 -4.06 19.76
N GLN A 213 -18.42 -5.36 19.53
CA GLN A 213 -18.14 -6.35 20.56
C GLN A 213 -16.72 -6.91 20.41
N ILE A 214 -15.73 -6.03 20.54
CA ILE A 214 -14.32 -6.40 20.40
C ILE A 214 -13.52 -5.97 21.63
N LYS A 215 -12.43 -6.68 21.87
CA LYS A 215 -11.46 -6.28 22.88
C LYS A 215 -10.44 -5.33 22.27
N THR A 216 -10.37 -4.12 22.79
CA THR A 216 -9.35 -3.15 22.41
C THR A 216 -8.13 -3.22 23.34
N HIS A 217 -6.99 -2.72 22.88
CA HIS A 217 -5.74 -2.71 23.61
C HIS A 217 -5.03 -1.35 23.46
N LYS A 218 -4.33 -0.93 24.53
CA LYS A 218 -3.61 0.36 24.54
C LYS A 218 -2.32 0.34 23.71
N LYS A 219 -1.69 -0.83 23.59
CA LYS A 219 -0.48 -1.04 22.79
C LYS A 219 -0.75 -2.12 21.75
N ILE A 220 -0.61 -1.81 20.49
CA ILE A 220 -0.97 -2.70 19.38
C ILE A 220 0.19 -2.79 18.40
N TYR A 221 0.54 -4.02 18.04
CA TYR A 221 1.33 -4.32 16.86
C TYR A 221 0.39 -4.78 15.74
N MET A 222 0.25 -3.99 14.69
CA MET A 222 -0.52 -4.35 13.51
C MET A 222 0.28 -5.37 12.69
N SER A 223 -0.14 -6.63 12.78
CA SER A 223 0.55 -7.79 12.18
C SER A 223 -0.03 -8.15 10.82
N ARG A 224 0.84 -8.58 9.92
CA ARG A 224 0.46 -9.14 8.61
C ARG A 224 0.57 -10.66 8.55
N LYS A 225 0.82 -11.30 9.68
CA LYS A 225 1.09 -12.75 9.76
C LYS A 225 0.02 -13.61 9.09
N ASN A 226 -1.24 -13.19 9.16
CA ASN A 226 -2.38 -13.92 8.61
C ASN A 226 -2.68 -13.55 7.15
N TRP A 227 -2.01 -12.57 6.60
CA TRP A 227 -2.15 -12.23 5.20
C TRP A 227 -1.36 -13.20 4.31
N ALA A 228 -2.06 -13.88 3.41
CA ALA A 228 -1.50 -15.00 2.64
C ALA A 228 -0.21 -14.67 1.87
N LEU A 229 -0.08 -13.44 1.37
CA LEU A 229 1.10 -13.00 0.62
C LEU A 229 2.29 -12.63 1.51
N SER A 230 2.12 -12.44 2.83
CA SER A 230 3.21 -12.03 3.72
C SER A 230 4.26 -13.12 3.89
N TYR A 231 3.88 -14.39 3.77
CA TYR A 231 4.77 -15.52 4.01
C TYR A 231 6.05 -15.49 3.17
N ASP A 232 5.96 -15.13 1.89
CA ASP A 232 7.11 -15.05 0.98
C ASP A 232 7.64 -13.63 0.79
N ARG A 233 7.00 -12.63 1.39
CA ARG A 233 7.37 -11.22 1.26
C ARG A 233 8.05 -10.65 2.49
N ASP A 234 7.47 -10.83 3.66
CA ASP A 234 7.89 -10.19 4.91
C ASP A 234 8.62 -11.22 5.79
N ILE A 235 9.82 -11.63 5.33
CA ILE A 235 10.59 -12.72 5.93
C ILE A 235 11.18 -12.28 7.27
N ALA A 236 11.01 -13.09 8.31
CA ALA A 236 11.44 -12.87 9.69
C ALA A 236 10.71 -11.70 10.41
N GLU A 237 9.58 -11.20 9.91
CA GLU A 237 8.72 -10.22 10.61
C GLU A 237 8.25 -10.76 11.97
N ASP A 238 8.09 -12.07 12.11
CA ASP A 238 7.71 -12.72 13.36
C ASP A 238 8.67 -12.43 14.54
N LYS A 239 9.92 -12.05 14.27
CA LYS A 239 10.88 -11.61 15.28
C LYS A 239 10.57 -10.21 15.78
N ILE A 240 10.19 -9.32 14.86
CA ILE A 240 9.76 -7.95 15.19
C ILE A 240 8.46 -8.00 15.99
N GLU A 241 7.47 -8.77 15.53
CA GLU A 241 6.21 -8.98 16.25
C GLU A 241 6.46 -9.49 17.67
N ARG A 242 7.31 -10.50 17.86
CA ARG A 242 7.68 -11.00 19.18
C ARG A 242 8.35 -9.96 20.07
N PHE A 243 9.21 -9.12 19.50
CA PHE A 243 9.83 -8.02 20.24
C PHE A 243 8.77 -7.07 20.81
N PHE A 244 7.81 -6.64 20.01
CA PHE A 244 6.73 -5.77 20.48
C PHE A 244 5.82 -6.49 21.49
N ASN A 245 5.47 -7.75 21.27
CA ASN A 245 4.65 -8.54 22.19
C ASN A 245 5.31 -8.70 23.58
N GLN A 246 6.62 -8.94 23.64
CA GLN A 246 7.38 -9.03 24.89
C GLN A 246 7.41 -7.69 25.66
N ASN A 247 7.10 -6.58 24.99
CA ASN A 247 7.03 -5.24 25.54
C ASN A 247 5.58 -4.75 25.75
N GLY A 248 4.64 -5.67 25.82
CA GLY A 248 3.26 -5.39 26.19
C GLY A 248 2.35 -4.94 25.04
N PHE A 249 2.83 -5.02 23.80
CA PHE A 249 1.97 -4.83 22.65
C PHE A 249 1.15 -6.11 22.39
N LYS A 250 -0.06 -5.93 21.89
CA LYS A 250 -0.90 -7.03 21.41
C LYS A 250 -0.87 -7.06 19.89
N SER A 251 -0.48 -8.20 19.32
CA SER A 251 -0.59 -8.39 17.86
C SER A 251 -2.05 -8.47 17.43
N VAL A 252 -2.38 -7.69 16.42
CA VAL A 252 -3.71 -7.62 15.81
C VAL A 252 -3.55 -7.70 14.29
N SER A 253 -4.21 -8.66 13.67
CA SER A 253 -4.32 -8.78 12.21
C SER A 253 -5.57 -8.04 11.75
N MET A 254 -5.38 -6.84 11.22
CA MET A 254 -6.47 -5.90 10.93
C MET A 254 -7.48 -6.49 9.92
N GLU A 255 -7.04 -7.32 8.99
CA GLU A 255 -7.89 -8.00 8.00
C GLU A 255 -8.92 -8.97 8.59
N GLN A 256 -8.83 -9.27 9.88
CA GLN A 256 -9.79 -10.13 10.60
C GLN A 256 -10.98 -9.35 11.18
N TYR A 257 -10.97 -8.04 11.05
CA TYR A 257 -11.96 -7.12 11.62
C TYR A 257 -12.67 -6.34 10.53
N SER A 258 -13.96 -6.05 10.74
CA SER A 258 -14.69 -5.08 9.92
C SER A 258 -14.03 -3.71 9.96
N PHE A 259 -14.30 -2.85 8.99
CA PHE A 259 -13.72 -1.51 8.98
C PHE A 259 -14.08 -0.70 10.25
N VAL A 260 -15.34 -0.80 10.69
CA VAL A 260 -15.80 -0.17 11.93
C VAL A 260 -15.00 -0.67 13.13
N GLU A 261 -14.80 -1.97 13.25
CA GLU A 261 -13.99 -2.55 14.35
C GLU A 261 -12.53 -2.10 14.27
N GLN A 262 -11.94 -2.00 13.07
CA GLN A 262 -10.58 -1.48 12.88
C GLN A 262 -10.47 -0.04 13.40
N VAL A 263 -11.44 0.83 13.11
CA VAL A 263 -11.46 2.20 13.63
C VAL A 263 -11.53 2.20 15.16
N HIS A 264 -12.38 1.37 15.76
CA HIS A 264 -12.45 1.24 17.22
C HIS A 264 -11.13 0.77 17.84
N ILE A 265 -10.45 -0.19 17.20
CA ILE A 265 -9.13 -0.67 17.63
C ILE A 265 -8.12 0.48 17.62
N LEU A 266 -8.04 1.22 16.53
CA LEU A 266 -7.08 2.32 16.33
C LEU A 266 -7.38 3.51 17.25
N GLN A 267 -8.65 3.88 17.42
CA GLN A 267 -9.08 4.98 18.30
C GLN A 267 -8.85 4.69 19.78
N ASN A 268 -8.80 3.43 20.20
CA ASN A 268 -8.53 3.06 21.59
C ASN A 268 -7.03 2.81 21.89
N ALA A 269 -6.19 2.77 20.86
CA ALA A 269 -4.76 2.60 21.03
C ALA A 269 -4.07 3.89 21.49
N GLU A 270 -3.02 3.76 22.29
CA GLU A 270 -2.13 4.84 22.74
C GLU A 270 -0.74 4.70 22.12
N ASN A 271 -0.35 3.47 21.77
CA ASN A 271 0.90 3.16 21.10
C ASN A 271 0.63 2.13 20.01
N LEU A 272 1.01 2.47 18.81
CA LEU A 272 0.89 1.61 17.63
C LEU A 272 2.27 1.21 17.13
N ALA A 273 2.39 0.03 16.57
CA ALA A 273 3.59 -0.37 15.85
C ALA A 273 3.20 -1.25 14.65
N CYS A 274 3.93 -1.13 13.56
CA CYS A 274 3.73 -1.95 12.35
C CYS A 274 4.98 -1.94 11.46
N ALA A 275 5.03 -2.89 10.53
CA ALA A 275 5.96 -2.81 9.42
C ALA A 275 5.39 -1.87 8.34
N ILE A 276 6.27 -1.09 7.72
CA ILE A 276 5.90 -0.17 6.63
C ILE A 276 5.29 -0.92 5.44
N CYS A 277 4.06 -0.59 5.09
CA CYS A 277 3.31 -1.13 3.94
C CYS A 277 1.95 -0.39 3.85
N THR A 278 1.00 -0.88 3.07
CA THR A 278 -0.39 -0.36 3.06
C THR A 278 -1.05 -0.30 4.46
N LEU A 279 -0.59 -1.14 5.40
CA LEU A 279 -1.18 -1.24 6.73
C LEU A 279 -0.90 -0.01 7.61
N ASP A 280 0.27 0.64 7.43
CA ASP A 280 0.62 1.87 8.14
C ASP A 280 -0.30 3.04 7.76
N HIS A 281 -0.86 3.04 6.54
CA HIS A 281 -1.85 4.05 6.14
C HIS A 281 -3.13 4.03 7.00
N ASN A 282 -3.45 2.91 7.65
CA ASN A 282 -4.55 2.85 8.60
C ASN A 282 -4.37 3.79 9.80
N LEU A 283 -3.16 4.29 10.04
CA LEU A 283 -2.90 5.32 11.05
C LEU A 283 -3.70 6.61 10.81
N ILE A 284 -4.21 6.83 9.60
CA ILE A 284 -5.13 7.93 9.29
C ILE A 284 -6.42 7.87 10.14
N PHE A 285 -6.82 6.68 10.59
CA PHE A 285 -7.99 6.45 11.43
C PHE A 285 -7.65 6.38 12.93
N ALA A 286 -6.39 6.58 13.32
CA ALA A 286 -6.00 6.64 14.71
C ALA A 286 -6.29 8.00 15.34
N LYS A 287 -6.12 8.12 16.67
CA LYS A 287 -6.20 9.40 17.37
C LYS A 287 -5.13 10.36 16.88
N ASP A 288 -5.46 11.64 16.82
CA ASP A 288 -4.47 12.68 16.56
C ASP A 288 -3.36 12.62 17.63
N GLY A 289 -2.13 12.73 17.19
CA GLY A 289 -0.96 12.72 18.07
C GLY A 289 -0.62 11.36 18.70
N VAL A 290 -1.26 10.25 18.28
CA VAL A 290 -0.90 8.92 18.79
C VAL A 290 0.56 8.58 18.48
N ARG A 291 1.21 7.86 19.40
CA ARG A 291 2.57 7.36 19.18
C ARG A 291 2.57 6.15 18.26
N ALA A 292 3.44 6.16 17.25
CA ALA A 292 3.60 5.04 16.34
C ALA A 292 5.07 4.71 16.10
N ALA A 293 5.43 3.44 16.09
CA ALA A 293 6.72 2.93 15.66
C ALA A 293 6.53 2.22 14.32
N ILE A 294 7.10 2.78 13.26
CA ILE A 294 7.03 2.21 11.91
C ILE A 294 8.36 1.56 11.56
N ILE A 295 8.31 0.26 11.33
CA ILE A 295 9.47 -0.55 11.03
C ILE A 295 9.71 -0.54 9.53
N ASN A 296 10.76 0.15 9.10
CA ASN A 296 11.18 0.12 7.72
C ASN A 296 11.79 -1.24 7.35
N LYS A 297 11.60 -1.64 6.12
CA LYS A 297 12.08 -2.92 5.57
C LYS A 297 12.89 -2.76 4.28
N THR A 298 13.11 -1.51 3.89
CA THR A 298 13.88 -1.09 2.71
C THR A 298 14.37 0.33 2.91
N LEU A 299 15.35 0.75 2.10
CA LEU A 299 15.85 2.13 2.05
C LEU A 299 14.86 3.10 1.34
N ASN A 300 13.86 2.58 0.66
CA ASN A 300 12.81 3.40 0.05
C ASN A 300 11.73 3.68 1.08
N TYR A 301 11.73 4.90 1.62
CA TYR A 301 10.69 5.33 2.54
C TYR A 301 9.32 5.44 1.84
N ASN A 302 8.27 5.07 2.55
CA ASN A 302 6.91 5.32 2.08
C ASN A 302 6.56 6.79 2.33
N ILE A 303 6.82 7.65 1.35
CA ILE A 303 6.61 9.10 1.48
C ILE A 303 5.13 9.47 1.68
N THR A 304 4.20 8.61 1.25
CA THR A 304 2.76 8.78 1.51
C THR A 304 2.46 8.79 3.01
N GLN A 305 3.21 7.98 3.79
CA GLN A 305 3.00 7.92 5.22
C GLN A 305 3.35 9.25 5.92
N PHE A 306 4.36 9.97 5.45
CA PHE A 306 4.71 11.28 6.03
C PHE A 306 3.56 12.29 5.92
N MET A 307 2.79 12.25 4.82
CA MET A 307 1.60 13.08 4.68
C MET A 307 0.49 12.65 5.66
N ILE A 308 0.27 11.36 5.84
CA ILE A 308 -0.67 10.82 6.83
C ILE A 308 -0.27 11.23 8.26
N ASP A 309 1.04 11.16 8.56
CA ASP A 309 1.58 11.59 9.84
C ASP A 309 1.28 13.08 10.09
N ASP A 310 1.38 13.90 9.06
CA ASP A 310 1.10 15.34 9.14
C ASP A 310 -0.40 15.61 9.33
N VAL A 311 -1.28 14.96 8.57
CA VAL A 311 -2.76 15.07 8.71
C VAL A 311 -3.20 14.77 10.13
N LYS A 312 -2.68 13.71 10.73
CA LYS A 312 -3.05 13.22 12.08
C LYS A 312 -2.11 13.72 13.18
N LYS A 313 -1.09 14.53 12.84
CA LYS A 313 -0.07 15.03 13.77
C LYS A 313 0.54 13.90 14.63
N LEU A 314 0.79 12.75 14.01
CA LEU A 314 1.25 11.56 14.70
C LEU A 314 2.64 11.77 15.32
N ASP A 315 2.90 11.08 16.44
CA ASP A 315 4.23 11.00 17.04
C ASP A 315 4.96 9.73 16.55
N VAL A 316 5.46 9.81 15.31
CA VAL A 316 6.04 8.67 14.61
C VAL A 316 7.54 8.55 14.84
N THR A 317 7.98 7.34 15.11
CA THR A 317 9.37 6.92 15.08
C THR A 317 9.57 5.88 13.98
N TYR A 318 10.37 6.22 12.97
CA TYR A 318 10.78 5.30 11.92
C TYR A 318 12.03 4.54 12.34
N ILE A 319 12.07 3.22 12.12
CA ILE A 319 13.15 2.33 12.55
C ILE A 319 13.56 1.44 11.39
N ASP A 320 14.80 1.55 10.94
CA ASP A 320 15.37 0.66 9.93
C ASP A 320 15.74 -0.68 10.56
N ALA A 321 14.85 -1.67 10.44
CA ALA A 321 15.06 -3.01 10.98
C ALA A 321 15.05 -4.07 9.88
N PHE A 322 15.96 -3.95 8.92
CA PHE A 322 16.11 -4.88 7.81
C PHE A 322 17.58 -5.23 7.56
N PHE A 323 17.80 -6.42 7.03
CA PHE A 323 19.12 -6.95 6.76
C PHE A 323 19.59 -6.67 5.33
N ALA A 324 18.69 -6.79 4.38
CA ALA A 324 19.06 -6.91 2.99
C ALA A 324 18.97 -5.59 2.24
N MET A 325 19.99 -5.36 1.46
CA MET A 325 20.20 -4.20 0.62
C MET A 325 20.02 -4.51 -0.87
N ILE A 326 19.43 -5.65 -1.21
CA ILE A 326 19.09 -5.92 -2.60
C ILE A 326 18.01 -4.94 -3.00
N PRO A 327 18.18 -4.19 -4.10
CA PRO A 327 17.19 -3.21 -4.53
C PRO A 327 15.92 -3.94 -4.93
N VAL A 328 14.95 -3.88 -4.06
CA VAL A 328 13.60 -4.37 -4.29
C VAL A 328 12.70 -3.16 -4.31
N GLU A 329 11.84 -3.04 -5.29
CA GLU A 329 10.88 -1.96 -5.33
C GLU A 329 9.97 -2.01 -4.11
N PHE A 330 9.65 -0.83 -3.56
CA PHE A 330 8.72 -0.72 -2.46
C PHE A 330 7.39 -1.42 -2.83
N GLY A 331 6.87 -2.23 -1.91
CA GLY A 331 5.65 -3.00 -2.13
C GLY A 331 5.84 -4.34 -2.85
N ALA A 332 6.93 -4.52 -3.59
CA ALA A 332 7.17 -5.75 -4.35
C ALA A 332 7.80 -6.89 -3.53
N GLY A 333 8.69 -6.58 -2.55
CA GLY A 333 9.44 -7.60 -1.79
C GLY A 333 10.30 -8.50 -2.67
N PRO A 334 10.94 -9.52 -2.13
CA PRO A 334 10.90 -9.92 -0.73
C PRO A 334 11.67 -8.95 0.17
N PHE A 335 11.28 -8.90 1.44
CA PHE A 335 11.94 -8.13 2.48
C PHE A 335 12.45 -9.07 3.57
N LEU A 336 13.60 -8.73 4.19
CA LEU A 336 14.17 -9.52 5.27
C LEU A 336 14.37 -8.63 6.49
N PHE A 337 13.55 -8.84 7.51
CA PHE A 337 13.65 -8.12 8.76
C PHE A 337 14.85 -8.59 9.59
N ASP A 338 15.47 -7.68 10.33
CA ASP A 338 16.58 -7.96 11.22
C ASP A 338 16.42 -7.26 12.57
N MET A 339 16.81 -7.98 13.61
CA MET A 339 16.92 -7.46 14.98
C MET A 339 18.26 -6.74 15.15
N ASN A 340 18.44 -5.64 14.41
CA ASN A 340 19.70 -4.91 14.30
C ASN A 340 19.89 -3.85 15.41
N GLU A 341 20.94 -3.07 15.31
CA GLU A 341 21.31 -2.03 16.27
C GLU A 341 20.32 -0.87 16.35
N HIS A 342 19.63 -0.53 15.26
CA HIS A 342 18.62 0.53 15.26
C HIS A 342 17.43 0.16 16.12
N LEU A 343 16.95 -1.07 16.02
CA LEU A 343 15.88 -1.57 16.88
C LEU A 343 16.34 -1.73 18.34
N GLU A 344 17.62 -2.11 18.56
CA GLU A 344 18.22 -2.18 19.89
C GLU A 344 18.29 -0.81 20.57
N ASN A 345 18.74 0.22 19.82
CA ASN A 345 18.78 1.59 20.31
C ASN A 345 17.38 2.14 20.62
N TYR A 346 16.40 1.86 19.74
CA TYR A 346 15.01 2.22 19.99
C TYR A 346 14.50 1.55 21.29
N ALA A 347 14.78 0.28 21.47
CA ALA A 347 14.37 -0.46 22.66
C ALA A 347 14.98 0.14 23.94
N LYS A 348 16.27 0.47 23.91
CA LYS A 348 16.99 1.08 25.03
C LYS A 348 16.37 2.45 25.41
N ASP A 349 16.13 3.30 24.44
CA ASP A 349 15.59 4.66 24.68
C ASP A 349 14.14 4.63 25.20
N ASN A 350 13.41 3.56 24.91
CA ASN A 350 12.01 3.38 25.35
C ASN A 350 11.87 2.40 26.55
N ASN A 351 12.97 2.06 27.22
CA ASN A 351 12.99 1.11 28.35
C ASN A 351 12.33 -0.24 28.01
N MET A 352 12.49 -0.71 26.79
CA MET A 352 11.96 -1.97 26.30
C MET A 352 12.99 -3.10 26.48
N LYS A 353 12.49 -4.30 26.76
CA LYS A 353 13.31 -5.52 26.75
C LYS A 353 13.73 -5.82 25.32
N PHE A 354 15.02 -6.00 25.09
CA PHE A 354 15.57 -6.40 23.81
C PHE A 354 16.47 -7.62 23.94
N SER A 355 16.29 -8.55 23.02
CA SER A 355 17.17 -9.69 22.86
C SER A 355 17.46 -9.88 21.38
N ARG A 356 18.70 -9.67 21.01
CA ARG A 356 19.13 -9.78 19.61
C ARG A 356 18.99 -11.21 19.11
N ALA A 357 17.96 -11.45 18.32
CA ALA A 357 17.78 -12.74 17.67
C ALA A 357 18.74 -12.84 16.48
N LYS A 358 19.61 -13.86 16.49
CA LYS A 358 20.48 -14.13 15.35
C LYS A 358 19.65 -14.41 14.09
N MET A 359 20.12 -13.90 12.95
CA MET A 359 19.56 -14.23 11.64
C MET A 359 19.67 -15.75 11.43
N LYS A 360 18.55 -16.39 11.15
CA LYS A 360 18.53 -17.84 10.88
C LYS A 360 18.96 -18.11 9.45
N LYS A 361 19.74 -19.16 9.25
CA LYS A 361 20.12 -19.64 7.91
C LYS A 361 18.88 -19.89 7.03
N THR A 362 17.80 -20.40 7.63
CA THR A 362 16.53 -20.64 6.93
C THR A 362 15.87 -19.38 6.41
N ASP A 363 15.94 -18.26 7.15
CA ASP A 363 15.33 -16.99 6.76
C ASP A 363 16.10 -16.41 5.56
N LEU A 364 17.43 -16.46 5.61
CA LEU A 364 18.29 -16.03 4.51
C LEU A 364 18.09 -16.87 3.25
N ILE A 365 17.99 -18.19 3.40
CA ILE A 365 17.69 -19.11 2.30
C ILE A 365 16.35 -18.71 1.65
N LYS A 366 15.32 -18.53 2.48
CA LYS A 366 13.98 -18.15 2.02
C LYS A 366 14.01 -16.83 1.28
N TYR A 367 14.75 -15.85 1.82
CA TYR A 367 14.91 -14.54 1.21
C TYR A 367 15.57 -14.61 -0.16
N PHE A 368 16.72 -15.31 -0.27
CA PHE A 368 17.40 -15.44 -1.55
C PHE A 368 16.59 -16.23 -2.58
N ASP A 369 15.90 -17.28 -2.16
CA ASP A 369 15.00 -18.03 -3.06
C ASP A 369 13.88 -17.13 -3.61
N ALA A 370 13.33 -16.27 -2.77
CA ALA A 370 12.31 -15.31 -3.19
C ALA A 370 12.87 -14.25 -4.14
N CYS A 371 14.09 -13.75 -3.87
CA CYS A 371 14.78 -12.83 -4.79
C CYS A 371 15.05 -13.49 -6.15
N PHE A 372 15.53 -14.74 -6.16
CA PHE A 372 15.80 -15.44 -7.41
C PHE A 372 14.57 -15.71 -8.27
N ARG A 373 13.42 -15.96 -7.64
CA ARG A 373 12.15 -16.09 -8.38
C ARG A 373 11.76 -14.83 -9.13
N ARG A 374 12.31 -13.68 -8.72
CA ARG A 374 11.99 -12.36 -9.27
C ARG A 374 13.12 -11.73 -10.10
N VAL A 375 14.20 -12.49 -10.37
CA VAL A 375 15.32 -11.96 -11.17
C VAL A 375 14.87 -11.51 -12.56
N ASP A 376 13.91 -12.19 -13.15
CA ASP A 376 13.38 -11.86 -14.48
C ASP A 376 12.50 -10.60 -14.47
N ASP A 377 11.99 -10.19 -13.30
CA ASP A 377 11.21 -8.95 -13.09
C ASP A 377 12.13 -7.72 -12.89
N ILE A 378 13.46 -7.91 -12.78
CA ILE A 378 14.41 -6.84 -12.51
C ILE A 378 14.85 -6.20 -13.84
N PRO A 379 14.63 -4.89 -14.04
CA PRO A 379 15.12 -4.19 -15.23
C PRO A 379 16.63 -4.36 -15.42
N ASP A 380 17.09 -4.51 -16.66
CA ASP A 380 18.51 -4.70 -17.00
C ASP A 380 19.43 -3.65 -16.38
N SER A 381 18.96 -2.41 -16.27
CA SER A 381 19.69 -1.31 -15.64
C SER A 381 19.99 -1.54 -14.14
N ARG A 382 19.16 -2.35 -13.46
CA ARG A 382 19.31 -2.69 -12.03
C ARG A 382 19.92 -4.07 -11.81
N LEU A 383 19.92 -4.92 -12.84
CA LEU A 383 20.38 -6.30 -12.75
C LEU A 383 21.86 -6.41 -12.36
N ARG A 384 22.72 -5.49 -12.85
CA ARG A 384 24.13 -5.42 -12.47
C ARG A 384 24.28 -5.12 -10.98
N TYR A 385 23.59 -4.11 -10.48
CA TYR A 385 23.61 -3.74 -9.06
C TYR A 385 23.08 -4.88 -8.18
N PHE A 386 22.01 -5.55 -8.59
CA PHE A 386 21.50 -6.74 -7.91
C PHE A 386 22.56 -7.84 -7.81
N LYS A 387 23.27 -8.14 -8.91
CA LYS A 387 24.35 -9.14 -8.93
C LYS A 387 25.49 -8.78 -7.97
N GLU A 388 25.92 -7.52 -7.96
CA GLU A 388 26.98 -7.03 -7.07
C GLU A 388 26.57 -7.15 -5.60
N GLN A 389 25.36 -6.71 -5.24
CA GLN A 389 24.82 -6.84 -3.89
C GLN A 389 24.70 -8.31 -3.47
N TYR A 390 24.20 -9.15 -4.35
CA TYR A 390 24.12 -10.59 -4.09
C TYR A 390 25.48 -11.21 -3.83
N GLN A 391 26.48 -10.91 -4.64
CA GLN A 391 27.86 -11.40 -4.48
C GLN A 391 28.44 -10.95 -3.13
N MET A 392 28.26 -9.69 -2.78
CA MET A 392 28.74 -9.14 -1.50
C MET A 392 28.07 -9.85 -0.31
N MET A 393 26.75 -10.07 -0.36
CA MET A 393 26.02 -10.76 0.70
C MET A 393 26.38 -12.24 0.78
N HIS A 394 26.51 -12.90 -0.35
CA HIS A 394 26.93 -14.30 -0.41
C HIS A 394 28.32 -14.51 0.21
N SER A 395 29.28 -13.63 -0.08
CA SER A 395 30.60 -13.68 0.50
C SER A 395 30.62 -13.48 2.03
N ARG A 396 29.72 -12.65 2.55
CA ARG A 396 29.58 -12.39 4.00
C ARG A 396 28.86 -13.48 4.76
N CYS A 397 27.92 -14.16 4.11
CA CYS A 397 27.00 -15.07 4.80
C CYS A 397 27.34 -16.55 4.61
N SER A 398 28.28 -16.90 3.76
CA SER A 398 28.66 -18.29 3.42
C SER A 398 27.48 -19.19 3.06
N PHE A 399 26.45 -18.60 2.39
CA PHE A 399 25.25 -19.31 2.03
C PHE A 399 25.35 -19.93 0.65
N TYR A 400 24.90 -21.14 0.53
CA TYR A 400 24.89 -21.91 -0.72
C TYR A 400 26.10 -21.67 -1.61
N SER A 401 27.15 -22.39 -1.31
CA SER A 401 28.16 -22.58 -2.35
C SER A 401 27.46 -23.29 -3.54
N PRO A 402 27.82 -23.00 -4.79
CA PRO A 402 27.36 -23.78 -5.94
C PRO A 402 27.53 -25.27 -5.71
N LYS A 403 28.52 -25.62 -4.89
CA LYS A 403 28.83 -26.97 -4.44
C LYS A 403 27.73 -27.60 -3.58
N GLU A 404 27.14 -26.84 -2.63
CA GLU A 404 26.01 -27.34 -1.82
C GLU A 404 24.71 -27.48 -2.64
N LEU A 405 24.43 -26.56 -3.54
CA LEU A 405 23.31 -26.69 -4.47
C LEU A 405 23.47 -27.89 -5.40
N LEU A 406 24.67 -28.12 -5.84
CA LEU A 406 25.02 -29.28 -6.68
C LEU A 406 24.83 -30.60 -5.91
N ILE A 407 25.33 -30.67 -4.66
CA ILE A 407 25.19 -31.85 -3.80
C ILE A 407 23.71 -32.12 -3.53
N LYS A 408 22.93 -31.11 -3.14
CA LYS A 408 21.48 -31.26 -2.90
C LYS A 408 20.73 -31.68 -4.16
N LYS A 409 21.05 -31.07 -5.33
CA LYS A 409 20.47 -31.47 -6.61
C LYS A 409 20.70 -32.95 -6.88
N TYR A 410 21.95 -33.45 -6.74
CA TYR A 410 22.26 -34.88 -7.00
C TYR A 410 21.64 -35.78 -5.96
N PHE A 411 21.65 -35.39 -4.67
CA PHE A 411 21.00 -36.14 -3.60
C PHE A 411 19.51 -36.38 -3.88
N TYR A 412 18.77 -35.33 -4.21
CA TYR A 412 17.35 -35.47 -4.53
C TYR A 412 17.09 -36.16 -5.87
N LYS A 413 18.02 -36.05 -6.85
CA LYS A 413 17.95 -36.82 -8.06
C LYS A 413 18.05 -38.31 -7.79
N VAL A 414 19.03 -38.72 -6.98
CA VAL A 414 19.20 -40.12 -6.56
C VAL A 414 17.99 -40.64 -5.81
N LEU A 415 17.51 -39.91 -4.82
CA LEU A 415 16.28 -40.26 -4.09
C LEU A 415 15.06 -40.42 -4.98
N SER A 416 14.91 -39.55 -6.01
CA SER A 416 13.80 -39.65 -6.97
C SER A 416 13.86 -40.87 -7.85
N MET A 417 15.06 -41.43 -8.11
CA MET A 417 15.28 -42.67 -8.88
C MET A 417 14.97 -43.92 -8.05
N PHE A 418 15.32 -43.93 -6.75
CA PHE A 418 15.11 -45.08 -5.88
C PHE A 418 13.68 -45.29 -5.41
N ILE A 419 12.86 -44.26 -5.45
CA ILE A 419 11.46 -44.32 -4.94
C ILE A 419 10.48 -44.33 -6.13
N ASN A 420 10.72 -45.21 -7.08
CA ASN A 420 9.83 -45.62 -8.22
C ASN A 420 8.66 -44.62 -8.47
N GLY A 421 8.95 -43.43 -8.99
CA GLY A 421 7.99 -42.54 -9.64
C GLY A 421 6.72 -42.10 -8.86
N LYS A 422 6.41 -42.72 -7.72
CA LYS A 422 5.16 -42.47 -6.97
C LYS A 422 5.26 -41.33 -5.96
N ASN A 423 6.45 -40.91 -5.56
CA ASN A 423 6.59 -39.78 -4.64
C ASN A 423 7.06 -38.54 -5.37
N LYS A 424 6.07 -37.73 -5.83
CA LYS A 424 6.30 -36.43 -6.48
C LYS A 424 7.16 -35.47 -5.65
N TYR A 425 7.24 -35.64 -4.33
CA TYR A 425 8.01 -34.76 -3.45
C TYR A 425 9.49 -34.71 -3.79
N PHE A 426 10.17 -35.88 -3.92
CA PHE A 426 11.60 -35.89 -4.19
C PHE A 426 11.93 -35.44 -5.62
N TYR A 427 11.06 -35.73 -6.59
CA TYR A 427 11.20 -35.22 -7.96
C TYR A 427 11.02 -33.69 -7.98
N ASN A 428 10.01 -33.15 -7.30
CA ASN A 428 9.79 -31.72 -7.21
C ASN A 428 10.97 -31.01 -6.52
N LYS A 429 11.53 -31.61 -5.44
CA LYS A 429 12.74 -31.09 -4.79
C LYS A 429 13.96 -31.12 -5.73
N TYR A 430 14.14 -32.18 -6.52
CA TYR A 430 15.17 -32.19 -7.54
C TYR A 430 15.02 -31.07 -8.56
N ILE A 431 13.81 -30.86 -9.07
CA ILE A 431 13.53 -29.76 -10.02
C ILE A 431 13.80 -28.41 -9.37
N GLU A 432 13.35 -28.23 -8.13
CA GLU A 432 13.60 -27.02 -7.35
C GLU A 432 15.11 -26.71 -7.26
N TYR A 433 15.94 -27.64 -6.80
CA TYR A 433 17.39 -27.41 -6.70
C TYR A 433 18.09 -27.29 -8.07
N LYS A 434 17.58 -27.94 -9.10
CA LYS A 434 18.06 -27.77 -10.48
C LYS A 434 17.81 -26.33 -10.97
N ASN A 435 16.62 -25.81 -10.73
CA ASN A 435 16.25 -24.45 -11.12
C ASN A 435 17.04 -23.41 -10.31
N ARG A 436 17.16 -23.59 -9.00
CA ARG A 436 17.99 -22.73 -8.13
C ARG A 436 19.44 -22.64 -8.62
N LEU A 437 20.03 -23.77 -9.00
CA LEU A 437 21.40 -23.80 -9.54
C LEU A 437 21.49 -23.08 -10.89
N LYS A 438 20.46 -23.18 -11.72
CA LYS A 438 20.38 -22.46 -13.00
C LYS A 438 20.29 -20.95 -12.77
N GLU A 439 19.40 -20.51 -11.88
CA GLU A 439 19.25 -19.10 -11.51
C GLU A 439 20.52 -18.56 -10.84
N TYR A 440 21.13 -19.34 -9.93
CA TYR A 440 22.41 -18.96 -9.34
C TYR A 440 23.47 -18.65 -10.42
N LYS A 441 23.59 -19.53 -11.42
CA LYS A 441 24.52 -19.33 -12.54
C LYS A 441 24.16 -18.10 -13.37
N LYS A 442 22.87 -17.86 -13.63
CA LYS A 442 22.41 -16.70 -14.39
C LYS A 442 22.75 -15.38 -13.70
N VAL A 443 22.73 -15.35 -12.34
CA VAL A 443 23.03 -14.17 -11.55
C VAL A 443 24.52 -13.95 -11.34
N MET A 444 25.32 -15.03 -11.28
CA MET A 444 26.75 -14.99 -10.94
C MET A 444 27.67 -14.90 -12.15
N PHE A 445 27.20 -15.30 -13.33
CA PHE A 445 27.95 -15.32 -14.61
C PHE A 445 27.14 -14.62 -15.70
#